data_0962f38b4987c72fc8061a85ccfbb6a4
#
_entry.id   0962f38b4987c72fc8061a85ccfbb6a4
#
_cell.length_a   1.000
_cell.length_b   1.000
_cell.length_c   1.000
_cell.angle_alpha   90.00
_cell.angle_beta   90.00
_cell.angle_gamma   90.00
#
_symmetry.space_group_name_H-M   'P 1'
#
loop_
_entity.id
_entity.type
_entity.pdbx_description
1 polymer ?
#
loop_
_entity_poly.entity_id
_entity_poly.type
_entity_poly.pdbx_seq_one_letter_code
_entity_poly.pdbx_strand_id
1 'polypeptide(L)'
;MKATRPIRIITSLSLAVVAISAFSWLGLGQVSGAINRIDVFGSLGERPDKPSSALNYLLVGSDTREGLTREQSKLLRVGTTKAAAGARSDTMLIVHISKSRDKATIISIPRDSLVTIPEHPSSLNKEKIVPAAKGKINAAFAWGGAPLLIQTIEQET
;
A
#
# COMPACT_ATOMS: atom_id res chain seq x y z
N MET A 1 28.86 -17.52 48.68
CA MET A 1 28.87 -16.06 48.93
C MET A 1 27.46 -15.54 48.74
N LYS A 2 26.84 -14.91 49.77
CA LYS A 2 25.52 -14.27 49.63
C LYS A 2 25.69 -12.96 48.88
N ALA A 3 25.05 -12.81 47.70
CA ALA A 3 25.08 -11.56 46.96
C ALA A 3 24.53 -10.41 47.81
N THR A 4 25.28 -9.30 47.86
CA THR A 4 24.89 -8.08 48.59
C THR A 4 23.65 -7.45 47.94
N ARG A 5 22.81 -6.75 48.69
CA ARG A 5 21.59 -6.10 48.17
C ARG A 5 21.80 -5.30 46.86
N PRO A 6 22.87 -4.47 46.70
CA PRO A 6 23.07 -3.72 45.46
C PRO A 6 23.30 -4.64 44.24
N ILE A 7 24.00 -5.76 44.38
CA ILE A 7 24.23 -6.69 43.29
C ILE A 7 22.91 -7.32 42.83
N ARG A 8 22.01 -7.66 43.73
CA ARG A 8 20.68 -8.21 43.39
C ARG A 8 19.83 -7.20 42.62
N ILE A 9 19.89 -5.90 43.01
CA ILE A 9 19.15 -4.84 42.32
C ILE A 9 19.69 -4.66 40.88
N ILE A 10 21.01 -4.62 40.71
CA ILE A 10 21.64 -4.46 39.41
C ILE A 10 21.32 -5.66 38.51
N THR A 11 21.42 -6.88 39.00
CA THR A 11 21.08 -8.07 38.21
C THR A 11 19.60 -8.13 37.83
N SER A 12 18.69 -7.74 38.73
CA SER A 12 17.26 -7.66 38.42
C SER A 12 16.96 -6.61 37.36
N LEU A 13 17.58 -5.45 37.45
CA LEU A 13 17.43 -4.37 36.47
C LEU A 13 17.96 -4.79 35.08
N SER A 14 19.13 -5.40 35.03
CA SER A 14 19.71 -5.93 33.78
C SER A 14 18.81 -6.99 33.14
N LEU A 15 18.26 -7.90 33.95
CA LEU A 15 17.33 -8.92 33.46
C LEU A 15 16.04 -8.31 32.91
N ALA A 16 15.50 -7.27 33.58
CA ALA A 16 14.33 -6.54 33.10
C ALA A 16 14.58 -5.85 31.77
N VAL A 17 15.74 -5.21 31.58
CA VAL A 17 16.12 -4.57 30.31
C VAL A 17 16.21 -5.60 29.20
N VAL A 18 16.84 -6.74 29.42
CA VAL A 18 16.95 -7.82 28.44
C VAL A 18 15.55 -8.37 28.08
N ALA A 19 14.70 -8.58 29.08
CA ALA A 19 13.34 -9.05 28.83
C ALA A 19 12.53 -8.04 27.99
N ILE A 20 12.57 -6.76 28.33
CA ILE A 20 11.88 -5.70 27.57
C ILE A 20 12.41 -5.64 26.15
N SER A 21 13.72 -5.73 25.93
CA SER A 21 14.32 -5.75 24.61
C SER A 21 13.88 -6.95 23.77
N ALA A 22 13.82 -8.14 24.37
CA ALA A 22 13.37 -9.35 23.73
C ALA A 22 11.88 -9.25 23.34
N PHE A 23 11.01 -8.75 24.24
CA PHE A 23 9.59 -8.53 23.94
C PHE A 23 9.38 -7.49 22.85
N SER A 24 10.14 -6.40 22.87
CA SER A 24 10.09 -5.36 21.83
C SER A 24 10.50 -5.93 20.46
N TRP A 25 11.55 -6.73 20.41
CA TRP A 25 12.00 -7.35 19.16
C TRP A 25 10.98 -8.34 18.59
N LEU A 26 10.35 -9.17 19.44
CA LEU A 26 9.28 -10.06 19.05
C LEU A 26 8.05 -9.29 18.55
N GLY A 27 7.67 -8.21 19.24
CA GLY A 27 6.54 -7.35 18.85
C GLY A 27 6.77 -6.66 17.49
N LEU A 28 7.96 -6.13 17.24
CA LEU A 28 8.32 -5.53 15.95
C LEU A 28 8.30 -6.56 14.82
N GLY A 29 8.71 -7.81 15.07
CA GLY A 29 8.62 -8.90 14.11
C GLY A 29 7.18 -9.20 13.69
N GLN A 30 6.24 -9.20 14.62
CA GLN A 30 4.81 -9.40 14.37
C GLN A 30 4.22 -8.27 13.49
N VAL A 31 4.53 -7.01 13.80
CA VAL A 31 4.06 -5.86 13.03
C VAL A 31 4.64 -5.87 11.61
N SER A 32 5.93 -6.19 11.46
CA SER A 32 6.57 -6.28 10.14
C SER A 32 6.01 -7.42 9.28
N GLY A 33 5.60 -8.54 9.90
CA GLY A 33 4.97 -9.67 9.22
C GLY A 33 3.52 -9.43 8.80
N ALA A 34 2.83 -8.46 9.43
CA ALA A 34 1.46 -8.10 9.08
C ALA A 34 1.37 -7.23 7.81
N ILE A 35 2.49 -6.67 7.33
CA ILE A 35 2.53 -5.89 6.09
C ILE A 35 2.70 -6.84 4.91
N ASN A 36 1.64 -7.00 4.11
CA ASN A 36 1.73 -7.74 2.86
C ASN A 36 2.49 -6.92 1.82
N ARG A 37 3.65 -7.42 1.39
CA ARG A 37 4.49 -6.78 0.37
C ARG A 37 4.34 -7.52 -0.94
N ILE A 38 3.88 -6.81 -1.97
CA ILE A 38 3.74 -7.32 -3.32
C ILE A 38 4.78 -6.59 -4.19
N ASP A 39 5.52 -7.34 -5.00
CA ASP A 39 6.38 -6.74 -6.03
C ASP A 39 5.52 -6.23 -7.18
N VAL A 40 5.20 -4.95 -7.13
CA VAL A 40 4.39 -4.27 -8.14
C VAL A 40 5.24 -3.89 -9.34
N PHE A 41 6.52 -3.60 -9.12
CA PHE A 41 7.40 -3.04 -10.15
C PHE A 41 8.01 -4.11 -11.06
N GLY A 42 8.17 -5.33 -10.58
CA GLY A 42 8.70 -6.44 -11.40
C GLY A 42 7.79 -6.86 -12.57
N SER A 43 6.51 -6.50 -12.53
CA SER A 43 5.54 -6.76 -13.60
C SER A 43 5.38 -5.60 -14.60
N LEU A 44 5.99 -4.44 -14.32
CA LEU A 44 5.96 -3.28 -15.21
C LEU A 44 7.05 -3.44 -16.27
N GLY A 45 6.71 -3.10 -17.52
CA GLY A 45 7.67 -3.07 -18.64
C GLY A 45 8.70 -1.94 -18.50
N GLU A 46 9.12 -1.36 -19.63
CA GLU A 46 10.01 -0.21 -19.63
C GLU A 46 9.36 0.95 -18.86
N ARG A 47 10.10 1.50 -17.91
CA ARG A 47 9.68 2.63 -17.08
C ARG A 47 10.54 3.85 -17.42
N PRO A 48 10.00 5.06 -17.26
CA PRO A 48 10.79 6.28 -17.41
C PRO A 48 12.02 6.27 -16.51
N ASP A 49 13.12 6.79 -17.02
CA ASP A 49 14.35 6.93 -16.26
C ASP A 49 14.12 7.82 -15.04
N LYS A 50 14.75 7.45 -13.94
CA LYS A 50 14.65 8.22 -12.70
C LYS A 50 15.57 9.46 -12.78
N PRO A 51 15.03 10.67 -13.00
CA PRO A 51 15.85 11.86 -13.28
C PRO A 51 16.61 12.36 -12.05
N SER A 52 16.25 11.91 -10.86
CA SER A 52 16.89 12.36 -9.61
C SER A 52 16.78 11.33 -8.49
N SER A 53 17.46 11.57 -7.35
CA SER A 53 17.32 10.78 -6.12
C SER A 53 16.10 11.17 -5.27
N ALA A 54 15.19 12.00 -5.78
CA ALA A 54 13.90 12.25 -5.16
C ALA A 54 13.08 10.96 -5.06
N LEU A 55 12.15 10.89 -4.10
CA LEU A 55 11.27 9.74 -3.92
C LEU A 55 9.83 10.13 -4.19
N ASN A 56 9.14 9.28 -4.94
CA ASN A 56 7.71 9.38 -5.16
C ASN A 56 7.03 8.15 -4.55
N TYR A 57 6.06 8.39 -3.67
CA TYR A 57 5.22 7.35 -3.09
C TYR A 57 3.81 7.55 -3.58
N LEU A 58 3.23 6.52 -4.17
CA LEU A 58 1.82 6.49 -4.50
C LEU A 58 1.06 5.83 -3.35
N LEU A 59 0.16 6.58 -2.72
CA LEU A 59 -0.74 6.09 -1.69
C LEU A 59 -2.12 5.92 -2.32
N VAL A 60 -2.67 4.71 -2.20
CA VAL A 60 -3.97 4.37 -2.75
C VAL A 60 -4.85 3.85 -1.62
N GLY A 61 -5.94 4.55 -1.34
CA GLY A 61 -6.99 4.09 -0.46
C GLY A 61 -8.09 3.41 -1.28
N SER A 62 -8.39 2.17 -0.96
CA SER A 62 -9.45 1.40 -1.59
C SER A 62 -10.47 0.95 -0.56
N ASP A 63 -11.75 1.22 -0.82
CA ASP A 63 -12.86 0.72 0.00
C ASP A 63 -13.21 -0.71 -0.44
N THR A 64 -12.33 -1.67 -0.09
CA THR A 64 -12.61 -3.08 -0.32
C THR A 64 -13.46 -3.62 0.83
N ARG A 65 -14.60 -4.20 0.48
CA ARG A 65 -15.48 -4.88 1.42
C ARG A 65 -15.16 -6.38 1.54
N GLU A 66 -14.02 -6.80 1.01
CA GLU A 66 -13.52 -8.17 1.13
C GLU A 66 -13.16 -8.46 2.58
N GLY A 67 -13.66 -9.59 3.09
CA GLY A 67 -13.42 -10.01 4.48
C GLY A 67 -14.44 -9.54 5.50
N LEU A 68 -15.43 -8.71 5.15
CA LEU A 68 -16.53 -8.38 6.04
C LEU A 68 -17.49 -9.57 6.22
N THR A 69 -17.79 -9.92 7.46
CA THR A 69 -18.85 -10.89 7.76
C THR A 69 -20.21 -10.30 7.42
N ARG A 70 -21.22 -11.18 7.24
CA ARG A 70 -22.63 -10.72 7.02
C ARG A 70 -23.15 -9.81 8.13
N GLU A 71 -22.71 -10.07 9.37
CA GLU A 71 -23.09 -9.29 10.55
C GLU A 71 -22.43 -7.91 10.53
N GLN A 72 -21.13 -7.83 10.22
CA GLN A 72 -20.40 -6.59 10.04
C GLN A 72 -21.00 -5.76 8.89
N SER A 73 -21.33 -6.38 7.76
CA SER A 73 -21.95 -5.71 6.62
C SER A 73 -23.33 -5.11 6.96
N LYS A 74 -24.13 -5.81 7.77
CA LYS A 74 -25.41 -5.30 8.28
C LYS A 74 -25.22 -4.14 9.26
N LEU A 75 -24.26 -4.26 10.19
CA LEU A 75 -23.98 -3.22 11.19
C LEU A 75 -23.50 -1.93 10.53
N LEU A 76 -22.65 -2.04 9.54
CA LEU A 76 -22.10 -0.92 8.77
C LEU A 76 -23.05 -0.39 7.69
N ARG A 77 -24.19 -1.04 7.49
CA ARG A 77 -25.18 -0.71 6.43
C ARG A 77 -24.55 -0.59 5.03
N VAL A 78 -23.50 -1.39 4.77
CA VAL A 78 -22.85 -1.43 3.46
C VAL A 78 -23.56 -2.44 2.56
N GLY A 79 -23.77 -2.07 1.28
CA GLY A 79 -24.41 -2.94 0.30
C GLY A 79 -23.65 -4.24 0.05
N THR A 80 -24.25 -5.19 -0.66
CA THR A 80 -23.64 -6.48 -0.94
C THR A 80 -22.41 -6.36 -1.84
N THR A 81 -21.42 -7.24 -1.63
CA THR A 81 -20.14 -7.32 -2.37
C THR A 81 -20.32 -7.44 -3.89
N LYS A 82 -21.47 -7.97 -4.37
CA LYS A 82 -21.78 -8.07 -5.80
C LYS A 82 -21.99 -6.71 -6.50
N ALA A 83 -22.40 -5.68 -5.77
CA ALA A 83 -22.58 -4.33 -6.32
C ALA A 83 -21.27 -3.53 -6.39
N ALA A 84 -20.22 -3.97 -5.69
CA ALA A 84 -18.91 -3.35 -5.63
C ALA A 84 -17.82 -4.26 -6.23
N ALA A 85 -18.14 -4.97 -7.31
CA ALA A 85 -17.18 -5.82 -8.02
C ALA A 85 -16.02 -4.96 -8.56
N GLY A 86 -14.88 -5.05 -7.91
CA GLY A 86 -13.64 -4.33 -8.19
C GLY A 86 -13.28 -3.38 -7.06
N ALA A 87 -12.09 -3.57 -6.52
CA ALA A 87 -11.48 -2.63 -5.58
C ALA A 87 -11.22 -1.31 -6.33
N ARG A 88 -12.13 -0.34 -6.19
CA ARG A 88 -11.92 0.99 -6.76
C ARG A 88 -11.07 1.81 -5.82
N SER A 89 -10.11 2.53 -6.35
CA SER A 89 -9.39 3.51 -5.57
C SER A 89 -10.25 4.76 -5.39
N ASP A 90 -10.58 5.08 -4.15
CA ASP A 90 -11.36 6.27 -3.82
C ASP A 90 -10.45 7.46 -3.47
N THR A 91 -9.25 7.18 -2.97
CA THR A 91 -8.24 8.18 -2.64
C THR A 91 -6.92 7.80 -3.29
N MET A 92 -6.34 8.73 -4.03
CA MET A 92 -5.02 8.56 -4.64
C MET A 92 -4.19 9.81 -4.36
N LEU A 93 -3.04 9.62 -3.72
CA LEU A 93 -2.11 10.68 -3.36
C LEU A 93 -0.71 10.32 -3.84
N ILE A 94 -0.02 11.27 -4.45
CA ILE A 94 1.43 11.16 -4.69
C ILE A 94 2.12 12.00 -3.63
N VAL A 95 3.03 11.38 -2.87
CA VAL A 95 3.92 12.07 -1.95
C VAL A 95 5.29 12.14 -2.59
N HIS A 96 5.66 13.33 -3.03
CA HIS A 96 6.98 13.64 -3.57
C HIS A 96 7.89 14.15 -2.47
N ILE A 97 9.00 13.48 -2.23
CA ILE A 97 10.04 13.91 -1.30
C ILE A 97 11.24 14.38 -2.10
N SER A 98 11.66 15.65 -1.87
CA SER A 98 12.78 16.28 -2.55
C SER A 98 14.08 15.47 -2.42
N LYS A 99 15.02 15.69 -3.34
CA LYS A 99 16.36 15.08 -3.30
C LYS A 99 17.09 15.37 -1.98
N SER A 100 16.96 16.60 -1.47
CA SER A 100 17.57 17.06 -0.21
C SER A 100 16.86 16.54 1.05
N ARG A 101 15.67 15.92 0.90
CA ARG A 101 14.85 15.41 2.03
C ARG A 101 14.31 16.48 2.98
N ASP A 102 14.36 17.71 2.58
CA ASP A 102 13.92 18.89 3.37
C ASP A 102 12.47 19.29 3.09
N LYS A 103 11.91 18.81 1.96
CA LYS A 103 10.55 19.16 1.51
C LYS A 103 9.78 17.91 1.08
N ALA A 104 8.51 17.89 1.41
CA ALA A 104 7.54 16.93 0.88
C ALA A 104 6.37 17.68 0.27
N THR A 105 5.96 17.26 -0.92
CA THR A 105 4.78 17.77 -1.62
C THR A 105 3.77 16.65 -1.75
N ILE A 106 2.52 16.91 -1.43
CA ILE A 106 1.42 15.96 -1.56
C ILE A 106 0.52 16.44 -2.70
N ILE A 107 0.32 15.58 -3.68
CA ILE A 107 -0.53 15.81 -4.84
C ILE A 107 -1.70 14.84 -4.76
N SER A 108 -2.92 15.36 -4.71
CA SER A 108 -4.14 14.55 -4.78
C SER A 108 -4.55 14.36 -6.23
N ILE A 109 -4.82 13.11 -6.60
CA ILE A 109 -5.34 12.76 -7.93
C ILE A 109 -6.84 12.49 -7.79
N PRO A 110 -7.71 13.27 -8.44
CA PRO A 110 -9.14 13.01 -8.42
C PRO A 110 -9.46 11.67 -9.07
N ARG A 111 -10.22 10.82 -8.39
CA ARG A 111 -10.55 9.47 -8.84
C ARG A 111 -11.29 9.40 -10.18
N ASP A 112 -11.97 10.48 -10.55
CA ASP A 112 -12.77 10.59 -11.78
C ASP A 112 -12.00 11.30 -12.91
N SER A 113 -10.68 11.53 -12.75
CA SER A 113 -9.84 12.10 -13.81
C SER A 113 -9.90 11.24 -15.07
N LEU A 114 -10.15 11.87 -16.21
CA LEU A 114 -10.16 11.21 -17.51
C LEU A 114 -8.71 11.08 -18.00
N VAL A 115 -8.25 9.85 -18.15
CA VAL A 115 -6.88 9.49 -18.56
C VAL A 115 -6.91 8.44 -19.66
N THR A 116 -5.78 8.19 -20.31
CA THR A 116 -5.60 7.04 -21.19
C THR A 116 -5.09 5.86 -20.37
N ILE A 117 -5.93 4.84 -20.20
CA ILE A 117 -5.53 3.60 -19.53
C ILE A 117 -4.83 2.74 -20.58
N PRO A 118 -3.58 2.28 -20.35
CA PRO A 118 -2.83 1.46 -21.29
C PRO A 118 -3.50 0.13 -21.59
N GLU A 119 -3.03 -0.53 -22.63
CA GLU A 119 -3.45 -1.89 -22.90
C GLU A 119 -3.08 -2.81 -21.72
N HIS A 120 -3.98 -3.72 -21.39
CA HIS A 120 -3.84 -4.58 -20.21
C HIS A 120 -4.62 -5.88 -20.38
N PRO A 121 -4.26 -6.94 -19.65
CA PRO A 121 -5.08 -8.15 -19.58
C PRO A 121 -6.45 -7.85 -18.97
N SER A 122 -7.50 -8.45 -19.52
CA SER A 122 -8.84 -8.31 -18.97
C SER A 122 -8.93 -8.88 -17.54
N SER A 123 -9.59 -8.17 -16.63
CA SER A 123 -9.85 -8.65 -15.27
C SER A 123 -10.71 -9.92 -15.22
N LEU A 124 -11.52 -10.16 -16.24
CA LEU A 124 -12.41 -11.33 -16.35
C LEU A 124 -11.74 -12.53 -17.03
N ASN A 125 -10.88 -12.28 -18.02
CA ASN A 125 -10.14 -13.31 -18.74
C ASN A 125 -8.74 -12.79 -19.05
N LYS A 126 -7.75 -13.27 -18.31
CA LYS A 126 -6.35 -12.80 -18.42
C LYS A 126 -5.68 -13.07 -19.77
N GLU A 127 -6.22 -14.00 -20.56
CA GLU A 127 -5.73 -14.29 -21.92
C GLU A 127 -6.17 -13.23 -22.93
N LYS A 128 -7.25 -12.49 -22.60
CA LYS A 128 -7.77 -11.44 -23.47
C LYS A 128 -7.13 -10.11 -23.14
N ILE A 129 -6.47 -9.52 -24.12
CA ILE A 129 -5.91 -8.16 -24.00
C ILE A 129 -7.01 -7.12 -24.32
N VAL A 130 -7.15 -6.15 -23.47
CA VAL A 130 -8.01 -4.96 -23.65
C VAL A 130 -7.13 -3.85 -24.21
N PRO A 131 -7.46 -3.27 -25.37
CA PRO A 131 -6.66 -2.20 -25.96
C PRO A 131 -6.71 -0.94 -25.10
N ALA A 132 -5.70 -0.07 -25.26
CA ALA A 132 -5.66 1.21 -24.60
C ALA A 132 -6.93 2.03 -24.89
N ALA A 133 -7.52 2.61 -23.87
CA ALA A 133 -8.75 3.39 -23.99
C ALA A 133 -8.82 4.51 -22.94
N LYS A 134 -9.59 5.57 -23.27
CA LYS A 134 -9.89 6.63 -22.30
C LYS A 134 -10.86 6.12 -21.25
N GLY A 135 -10.56 6.41 -19.99
CA GLY A 135 -11.40 6.04 -18.85
C GLY A 135 -11.08 6.85 -17.60
N LYS A 136 -11.85 6.62 -16.56
CA LYS A 136 -11.57 7.21 -15.24
C LYS A 136 -10.36 6.52 -14.63
N ILE A 137 -9.46 7.27 -14.02
CA ILE A 137 -8.20 6.72 -13.48
C ILE A 137 -8.44 5.64 -12.41
N ASN A 138 -9.52 5.72 -11.62
CA ASN A 138 -9.86 4.71 -10.64
C ASN A 138 -10.20 3.34 -11.27
N ALA A 139 -10.58 3.30 -12.55
CA ALA A 139 -10.83 2.06 -13.27
C ALA A 139 -9.54 1.29 -13.54
N ALA A 140 -8.41 1.97 -13.73
CA ALA A 140 -7.11 1.33 -13.88
C ALA A 140 -6.77 0.44 -12.66
N PHE A 141 -7.02 0.95 -11.45
CA PHE A 141 -6.83 0.16 -10.23
C PHE A 141 -7.78 -1.04 -10.16
N ALA A 142 -9.06 -0.84 -10.52
CA ALA A 142 -10.05 -1.92 -10.51
C ALA A 142 -9.74 -3.03 -11.52
N TRP A 143 -9.15 -2.72 -12.67
CA TRP A 143 -8.88 -3.66 -13.76
C TRP A 143 -7.53 -4.36 -13.65
N GLY A 144 -6.49 -3.65 -13.29
CA GLY A 144 -5.13 -4.18 -13.24
C GLY A 144 -4.37 -3.93 -11.93
N GLY A 145 -5.07 -3.44 -10.89
CA GLY A 145 -4.46 -3.19 -9.59
C GLY A 145 -3.41 -2.07 -9.63
N ALA A 146 -2.49 -2.13 -8.68
CA ALA A 146 -1.43 -1.14 -8.54
C ALA A 146 -0.51 -1.04 -9.79
N PRO A 147 -0.12 -2.14 -10.47
CA PRO A 147 0.71 -2.04 -11.68
C PRO A 147 0.07 -1.18 -12.78
N LEU A 148 -1.18 -1.45 -13.13
CA LEU A 148 -1.86 -0.71 -14.20
C LEU A 148 -2.11 0.76 -13.82
N LEU A 149 -2.42 1.02 -12.55
CA LEU A 149 -2.56 2.39 -12.07
C LEU A 149 -1.24 3.17 -12.16
N ILE A 150 -0.12 2.57 -11.75
CA ILE A 150 1.20 3.20 -11.85
C ILE A 150 1.55 3.49 -13.30
N GLN A 151 1.38 2.51 -14.19
CA GLN A 151 1.63 2.68 -15.63
C GLN A 151 0.77 3.80 -16.22
N THR A 152 -0.50 3.88 -15.82
CA THR A 152 -1.41 4.95 -16.25
C THR A 152 -0.92 6.33 -15.80
N ILE A 153 -0.47 6.46 -14.55
CA ILE A 153 0.05 7.73 -14.02
C ILE A 153 1.36 8.12 -14.72
N GLU A 154 2.27 7.16 -14.93
CA GLU A 154 3.57 7.42 -15.57
C GLU A 154 3.45 7.84 -17.05
N GLN A 155 2.36 7.46 -17.73
CA GLN A 155 2.09 7.90 -19.10
C GLN A 155 1.53 9.32 -19.20
N GLU A 156 0.88 9.80 -18.15
CA GLU A 156 0.25 11.13 -18.12
C GLU A 156 1.17 12.20 -17.48
N THR A 157 2.34 11.81 -16.94
CA THR A 157 3.31 12.71 -16.29
C THR A 157 4.61 12.80 -17.05
#